data_02f5dfc9cb87bc9f2eba7de479604829
#
_entry.id   02f5dfc9cb87bc9f2eba7de479604829
#
_cell.length_a   1.000
_cell.length_b   1.000
_cell.length_c   1.000
_cell.angle_alpha   90.00
_cell.angle_beta   90.00
_cell.angle_gamma   90.00
#
_symmetry.space_group_name_H-M   'P 1'
#
loop_
_entity.id
_entity.type
_entity.pdbx_description
1 polymer ?
#
loop_
_entity_poly.entity_id
_entity_poly.type
_entity_poly.pdbx_seq_one_letter_code
_entity_poly.pdbx_strand_id
1 'polypeptide(L)'
;MLKDDASVMVGGFLRCGTPARILEEILKNDVSNLTLIANDTSTPDYDRGKLVVNKRIKKAIVAHIGTNPETGRQMNAGELEVELVPMGTLVERIRAAGAGLGGVLTPTGVGTMVEEGKKVMEIDGRKYLFEKPLRADFALIYGSKVDRFGNVFLTGSTRNFNTVMATAADTVIVEAEELSEEPLDPDEITIPGIFVDYIAV
;
A
#
# COMPACT_ATOMS: atom_id res chain seq x y z
N MET A 1 -12.41 -8.89 11.42
CA MET A 1 -12.41 -7.56 10.81
C MET A 1 -12.07 -7.68 9.33
N LEU A 2 -10.84 -8.01 8.95
CA LEU A 2 -10.47 -8.31 7.56
C LEU A 2 -11.17 -9.59 7.08
N LYS A 3 -11.70 -9.58 5.85
CA LYS A 3 -12.45 -10.70 5.25
C LYS A 3 -11.81 -11.08 3.92
N ASP A 4 -12.18 -12.25 3.43
CA ASP A 4 -11.86 -12.67 2.07
C ASP A 4 -12.33 -11.62 1.05
N ASP A 5 -11.64 -11.56 -0.07
CA ASP A 5 -11.89 -10.65 -1.19
C ASP A 5 -11.65 -9.17 -0.92
N ALA A 6 -11.21 -8.77 0.28
CA ALA A 6 -10.91 -7.38 0.61
C ALA A 6 -9.71 -6.83 -0.18
N SER A 7 -9.74 -5.53 -0.45
CA SER A 7 -8.59 -4.78 -0.94
C SER A 7 -7.79 -4.21 0.24
N VAL A 8 -6.47 -4.41 0.21
CA VAL A 8 -5.59 -4.11 1.35
C VAL A 8 -4.36 -3.35 0.86
N MET A 9 -4.23 -2.11 1.30
CA MET A 9 -2.98 -1.36 1.19
C MET A 9 -2.03 -1.81 2.29
N VAL A 10 -0.79 -2.11 1.93
CA VAL A 10 0.25 -2.49 2.91
C VAL A 10 1.41 -1.52 2.80
N GLY A 11 1.64 -0.76 3.86
CA GLY A 11 2.76 0.18 3.98
C GLY A 11 4.11 -0.51 3.90
N GLY A 12 5.14 0.28 3.68
CA GLY A 12 6.51 -0.21 3.60
C GLY A 12 7.12 -0.16 2.20
N PHE A 13 8.44 -0.21 2.20
CA PHE A 13 9.26 -0.33 1.01
C PHE A 13 10.28 -1.45 1.27
N LEU A 14 10.22 -2.54 0.51
CA LEU A 14 10.92 -3.78 0.86
C LEU A 14 10.60 -4.17 2.32
N ARG A 15 11.60 -4.27 3.18
CA ARG A 15 11.45 -4.64 4.59
C ARG A 15 11.34 -3.43 5.54
N CYS A 16 11.37 -2.20 5.00
CA CYS A 16 11.39 -0.99 5.82
C CYS A 16 9.98 -0.45 6.06
N GLY A 17 9.58 -0.34 7.33
CA GLY A 17 8.29 0.24 7.73
C GLY A 17 7.08 -0.59 7.30
N THR A 18 7.18 -1.92 7.41
CA THR A 18 6.09 -2.86 7.09
C THR A 18 5.43 -3.35 8.38
N PRO A 19 4.08 -3.42 8.46
CA PRO A 19 3.35 -3.94 9.60
C PRO A 19 3.37 -5.48 9.61
N ALA A 20 4.52 -6.06 9.94
CA ALA A 20 4.78 -7.49 9.76
C ALA A 20 3.95 -8.39 10.68
N ARG A 21 3.65 -7.95 11.91
CA ARG A 21 2.83 -8.72 12.88
C ARG A 21 1.38 -8.82 12.41
N ILE A 22 0.81 -7.72 11.89
CA ILE A 22 -0.54 -7.74 11.31
C ILE A 22 -0.61 -8.73 10.15
N LEU A 23 0.40 -8.74 9.28
CA LEU A 23 0.45 -9.67 8.15
C LEU A 23 0.58 -11.13 8.58
N GLU A 24 1.28 -11.41 9.68
CA GLU A 24 1.33 -12.75 10.29
C GLU A 24 -0.02 -13.18 10.85
N GLU A 25 -0.77 -12.26 11.47
CA GLU A 25 -2.13 -12.57 11.94
C GLU A 25 -3.09 -12.86 10.77
N ILE A 26 -2.96 -12.19 9.63
CA ILE A 26 -3.73 -12.51 8.42
C ILE A 26 -3.47 -13.95 7.96
N LEU A 27 -2.21 -14.38 7.98
CA LEU A 27 -1.85 -15.77 7.64
C LEU A 27 -2.46 -16.80 8.60
N LYS A 28 -2.43 -16.51 9.91
CA LYS A 28 -2.99 -17.40 10.94
C LYS A 28 -4.50 -17.55 10.85
N ASN A 29 -5.20 -16.50 10.41
CA ASN A 29 -6.67 -16.48 10.32
C ASN A 29 -7.21 -16.94 8.95
N ASP A 30 -6.36 -17.51 8.09
CA ASP A 30 -6.72 -18.09 6.79
C ASP A 30 -7.45 -17.15 5.82
N VAL A 31 -7.36 -15.83 6.03
CA VAL A 31 -7.92 -14.84 5.11
C VAL A 31 -7.26 -14.95 3.73
N SER A 32 -8.06 -14.94 2.67
CA SER A 32 -7.62 -15.25 1.31
C SER A 32 -8.28 -14.37 0.25
N ASN A 33 -7.88 -14.57 -1.01
CA ASN A 33 -8.39 -13.83 -2.17
C ASN A 33 -8.21 -12.31 -2.08
N LEU A 34 -7.19 -11.83 -1.37
CA LEU A 34 -6.97 -10.41 -1.17
C LEU A 34 -6.49 -9.72 -2.44
N THR A 35 -6.88 -8.45 -2.61
CA THR A 35 -6.24 -7.53 -3.54
C THR A 35 -5.18 -6.75 -2.78
N LEU A 36 -3.91 -7.06 -3.01
CA LEU A 36 -2.76 -6.38 -2.41
C LEU A 36 -2.43 -5.11 -3.18
N ILE A 37 -2.34 -3.98 -2.48
CA ILE A 37 -1.82 -2.71 -3.01
C ILE A 37 -0.58 -2.36 -2.19
N ALA A 38 0.60 -2.40 -2.79
CA ALA A 38 1.86 -2.16 -2.09
C ALA A 38 2.94 -1.67 -3.05
N ASN A 39 4.06 -1.19 -2.50
CA ASN A 39 5.20 -0.84 -3.34
C ASN A 39 5.74 -2.06 -4.10
N ASP A 40 5.85 -3.19 -3.41
CA ASP A 40 6.45 -4.43 -3.91
C ASP A 40 5.80 -5.65 -3.25
N THR A 41 6.20 -6.84 -3.68
CA THR A 41 5.77 -8.12 -3.08
C THR A 41 6.80 -8.70 -2.10
N SER A 42 7.72 -7.87 -1.56
CA SER A 42 8.74 -8.25 -0.58
C SER A 42 9.63 -9.42 -1.03
N THR A 43 10.13 -10.21 -0.09
CA THR A 43 10.82 -11.48 -0.34
C THR A 43 9.95 -12.63 0.13
N PRO A 44 10.12 -13.88 -0.40
CA PRO A 44 9.24 -15.02 -0.10
C PRO A 44 9.08 -15.34 1.39
N ASP A 45 10.10 -15.06 2.17
CA ASP A 45 10.23 -15.40 3.59
C ASP A 45 9.78 -14.30 4.55
N TYR A 46 9.35 -13.13 4.03
CA TYR A 46 9.10 -11.97 4.87
C TYR A 46 7.78 -11.28 4.52
N ASP A 47 7.10 -10.72 5.54
CA ASP A 47 5.89 -9.89 5.50
C ASP A 47 4.88 -10.29 4.39
N ARG A 48 4.49 -9.37 3.50
CA ARG A 48 3.54 -9.58 2.39
C ARG A 48 4.02 -10.62 1.37
N GLY A 49 5.32 -10.93 1.32
CA GLY A 49 5.83 -12.01 0.48
C GLY A 49 5.33 -13.37 0.95
N LYS A 50 5.17 -13.59 2.26
CA LYS A 50 4.54 -14.78 2.81
C LYS A 50 3.09 -14.93 2.37
N LEU A 51 2.34 -13.83 2.24
CA LEU A 51 0.95 -13.86 1.71
C LEU A 51 0.91 -14.38 0.28
N VAL A 52 1.87 -13.95 -0.57
CA VAL A 52 2.00 -14.44 -1.95
C VAL A 52 2.32 -15.92 -1.97
N VAL A 53 3.34 -16.36 -1.22
CA VAL A 53 3.77 -17.77 -1.15
C VAL A 53 2.62 -18.68 -0.69
N ASN A 54 1.83 -18.23 0.28
CA ASN A 54 0.67 -18.98 0.81
C ASN A 54 -0.60 -18.76 -0.01
N LYS A 55 -0.52 -18.17 -1.21
CA LYS A 55 -1.65 -17.96 -2.13
C LYS A 55 -2.84 -17.22 -1.51
N ARG A 56 -2.55 -16.24 -0.65
CA ARG A 56 -3.58 -15.39 -0.02
C ARG A 56 -4.01 -14.24 -0.91
N ILE A 57 -3.23 -13.95 -1.95
CA ILE A 57 -3.42 -12.81 -2.86
C ILE A 57 -3.97 -13.32 -4.20
N LYS A 58 -5.11 -12.79 -4.65
CA LYS A 58 -5.67 -13.01 -5.98
C LYS A 58 -5.19 -11.97 -6.99
N LYS A 59 -4.95 -10.74 -6.52
CA LYS A 59 -4.48 -9.62 -7.35
C LYS A 59 -3.45 -8.80 -6.58
N ALA A 60 -2.36 -8.42 -7.25
CA ALA A 60 -1.35 -7.51 -6.73
C ALA A 60 -1.24 -6.27 -7.62
N ILE A 61 -1.44 -5.07 -7.06
CA ILE A 61 -1.21 -3.77 -7.70
C ILE A 61 0.04 -3.20 -7.07
N VAL A 62 1.17 -3.31 -7.77
CA VAL A 62 2.49 -3.05 -7.20
C VAL A 62 3.43 -2.40 -8.22
N ALA A 63 4.49 -1.76 -7.72
CA ALA A 63 5.50 -1.16 -8.59
C ALA A 63 6.65 -2.14 -8.91
N HIS A 64 6.85 -3.19 -8.11
CA HIS A 64 7.97 -4.11 -8.26
C HIS A 64 7.64 -5.52 -7.74
N ILE A 65 8.10 -6.55 -8.49
CA ILE A 65 7.94 -7.96 -8.11
C ILE A 65 9.26 -8.76 -8.12
N GLY A 66 10.36 -8.14 -8.57
CA GLY A 66 11.62 -8.84 -8.85
C GLY A 66 12.31 -9.44 -7.62
N THR A 67 11.95 -9.03 -6.40
CA THR A 67 12.49 -9.58 -5.15
C THR A 67 11.77 -10.85 -4.68
N ASN A 68 10.61 -11.17 -5.27
CA ASN A 68 9.85 -12.36 -4.94
C ASN A 68 9.61 -13.24 -6.19
N PRO A 69 10.46 -14.24 -6.44
CA PRO A 69 10.32 -15.12 -7.59
C PRO A 69 8.99 -15.85 -7.67
N GLU A 70 8.35 -16.11 -6.52
CA GLU A 70 7.05 -16.77 -6.46
C GLU A 70 5.94 -15.90 -7.05
N THR A 71 6.03 -14.55 -6.92
CA THR A 71 5.10 -13.64 -7.58
C THR A 71 5.16 -13.80 -9.11
N GLY A 72 6.38 -13.81 -9.68
CA GLY A 72 6.58 -14.02 -11.11
C GLY A 72 6.10 -15.40 -11.58
N ARG A 73 6.35 -16.45 -10.80
CA ARG A 73 5.88 -17.80 -11.10
C ARG A 73 4.35 -17.87 -11.15
N GLN A 74 3.68 -17.35 -10.11
CA GLN A 74 2.21 -17.36 -10.04
C GLN A 74 1.56 -16.51 -11.14
N MET A 75 2.16 -15.34 -11.43
CA MET A 75 1.72 -14.48 -12.53
C MET A 75 1.78 -15.22 -13.88
N ASN A 76 2.90 -15.87 -14.19
CA ASN A 76 3.07 -16.61 -15.44
C ASN A 76 2.17 -17.83 -15.53
N ALA A 77 1.81 -18.44 -14.41
CA ALA A 77 0.88 -19.56 -14.34
C ALA A 77 -0.61 -19.13 -14.37
N GLY A 78 -0.91 -17.83 -14.36
CA GLY A 78 -2.28 -17.32 -14.26
C GLY A 78 -2.94 -17.53 -12.91
N GLU A 79 -2.15 -17.83 -11.87
CA GLU A 79 -2.61 -18.05 -10.49
C GLU A 79 -2.76 -16.74 -9.70
N LEU A 80 -2.06 -15.68 -10.12
CA LEU A 80 -2.03 -14.35 -9.52
C LEU A 80 -2.14 -13.29 -10.60
N GLU A 81 -3.15 -12.43 -10.54
CA GLU A 81 -3.22 -11.24 -11.37
C GLU A 81 -2.23 -10.19 -10.87
N VAL A 82 -1.37 -9.68 -11.73
CA VAL A 82 -0.40 -8.64 -11.37
C VAL A 82 -0.58 -7.40 -12.26
N GLU A 83 -0.89 -6.27 -11.64
CA GLU A 83 -0.89 -4.95 -12.27
C GLU A 83 0.41 -4.22 -11.85
N LEU A 84 1.35 -4.12 -12.79
CA LEU A 84 2.57 -3.33 -12.57
C LEU A 84 2.30 -1.86 -12.86
N VAL A 85 2.46 -1.02 -11.84
CA VAL A 85 2.25 0.42 -11.91
C VAL A 85 3.56 1.14 -11.64
N PRO A 86 4.00 2.09 -12.48
CA PRO A 86 5.18 2.90 -12.16
C PRO A 86 5.06 3.49 -10.75
N MET A 87 6.13 3.40 -9.94
CA MET A 87 6.08 3.70 -8.50
C MET A 87 5.49 5.10 -8.20
N GLY A 88 5.94 6.14 -8.92
CA GLY A 88 5.40 7.49 -8.74
C GLY A 88 3.91 7.57 -9.08
N THR A 89 3.47 6.89 -10.15
CA THR A 89 2.06 6.81 -10.52
C THR A 89 1.24 6.10 -9.44
N LEU A 90 1.74 4.99 -8.88
CA LEU A 90 1.08 4.28 -7.79
C LEU A 90 0.85 5.18 -6.58
N VAL A 91 1.89 5.92 -6.16
CA VAL A 91 1.80 6.88 -5.03
C VAL A 91 0.75 7.95 -5.30
N GLU A 92 0.76 8.54 -6.52
CA GLU A 92 -0.15 9.64 -6.83
C GLU A 92 -1.60 9.15 -7.03
N ARG A 93 -1.83 7.94 -7.50
CA ARG A 93 -3.17 7.31 -7.52
C ARG A 93 -3.71 7.14 -6.09
N ILE A 94 -2.90 6.68 -5.15
CA ILE A 94 -3.25 6.55 -3.73
C ILE A 94 -3.51 7.94 -3.12
N ARG A 95 -2.60 8.90 -3.34
CA ARG A 95 -2.74 10.28 -2.85
C ARG A 95 -4.03 10.93 -3.36
N ALA A 96 -4.35 10.77 -4.64
CA ALA A 96 -5.57 11.29 -5.24
C ALA A 96 -6.82 10.72 -4.56
N ALA A 97 -6.84 9.43 -4.24
CA ALA A 97 -7.94 8.81 -3.51
C ALA A 97 -8.10 9.43 -2.12
N GLY A 98 -7.01 9.56 -1.36
CA GLY A 98 -7.01 10.17 -0.03
C GLY A 98 -7.43 11.64 -0.03
N ALA A 99 -7.12 12.37 -1.10
CA ALA A 99 -7.51 13.78 -1.27
C ALA A 99 -8.90 13.98 -1.87
N GLY A 100 -9.64 12.91 -2.20
CA GLY A 100 -10.95 13.01 -2.85
C GLY A 100 -10.89 13.50 -4.31
N LEU A 101 -9.75 13.37 -4.97
CA LEU A 101 -9.57 13.78 -6.37
C LEU A 101 -10.01 12.68 -7.33
N GLY A 102 -10.54 13.07 -8.51
CA GLY A 102 -11.02 12.14 -9.54
C GLY A 102 -9.90 11.42 -10.31
N GLY A 103 -8.64 11.71 -10.06
CA GLY A 103 -7.48 11.12 -10.69
C GLY A 103 -6.33 12.10 -10.87
N VAL A 104 -5.28 11.63 -11.52
CA VAL A 104 -4.06 12.43 -11.79
C VAL A 104 -3.63 12.31 -13.24
N LEU A 105 -2.86 13.28 -13.71
CA LEU A 105 -2.23 13.28 -15.03
C LEU A 105 -0.72 13.07 -14.85
N THR A 106 -0.17 12.07 -15.51
CA THR A 106 1.27 11.79 -15.48
C THR A 106 1.82 11.59 -16.89
N PRO A 107 3.02 12.09 -17.22
CA PRO A 107 3.68 11.77 -18.47
C PRO A 107 4.34 10.38 -18.44
N THR A 108 4.47 9.78 -17.26
CA THR A 108 5.10 8.45 -17.10
C THR A 108 4.25 7.38 -17.76
N GLY A 109 4.89 6.62 -18.66
CA GLY A 109 4.23 5.54 -19.39
C GLY A 109 3.65 5.91 -20.75
N VAL A 110 3.65 7.21 -21.14
CA VAL A 110 3.24 7.63 -22.48
C VAL A 110 4.12 6.95 -23.54
N GLY A 111 3.50 6.33 -24.56
CA GLY A 111 4.18 5.60 -25.63
C GLY A 111 4.71 4.21 -25.21
N THR A 112 4.31 3.69 -24.07
CA THR A 112 4.67 2.34 -23.60
C THR A 112 3.42 1.48 -23.41
N MET A 113 3.59 0.18 -23.08
CA MET A 113 2.48 -0.71 -22.73
C MET A 113 1.62 -0.20 -21.56
N VAL A 114 2.15 0.71 -20.72
CA VAL A 114 1.41 1.33 -19.61
C VAL A 114 0.28 2.23 -20.12
N GLU A 115 0.37 2.72 -21.36
CA GLU A 115 -0.66 3.57 -22.00
C GLU A 115 -1.90 2.77 -22.42
N GLU A 116 -1.76 1.46 -22.65
CA GLU A 116 -2.83 0.63 -23.19
C GLU A 116 -4.10 0.71 -22.34
N GLY A 117 -5.22 1.03 -23.00
CA GLY A 117 -6.52 1.18 -22.35
C GLY A 117 -6.71 2.44 -21.51
N LYS A 118 -5.73 3.34 -21.43
CA LYS A 118 -5.82 4.60 -20.67
C LYS A 118 -6.16 5.79 -21.55
N LYS A 119 -6.81 6.79 -20.95
CA LYS A 119 -7.09 8.05 -21.62
C LYS A 119 -5.83 8.91 -21.69
N VAL A 120 -5.41 9.26 -22.91
CA VAL A 120 -4.33 10.23 -23.16
C VAL A 120 -4.93 11.63 -23.26
N MET A 121 -4.32 12.59 -22.58
CA MET A 121 -4.67 14.00 -22.65
C MET A 121 -3.44 14.82 -23.06
N GLU A 122 -3.64 15.81 -23.91
CA GLU A 122 -2.58 16.74 -24.28
C GLU A 122 -2.82 18.10 -23.63
N ILE A 123 -1.80 18.63 -22.96
CA ILE A 123 -1.81 19.91 -22.29
C ILE A 123 -0.52 20.62 -22.69
N ASP A 124 -0.65 21.80 -23.29
CA ASP A 124 0.48 22.62 -23.73
C ASP A 124 1.49 21.84 -24.60
N GLY A 125 0.97 21.01 -25.55
CA GLY A 125 1.79 20.20 -26.46
C GLY A 125 2.45 18.98 -25.81
N ARG A 126 2.18 18.66 -24.54
CA ARG A 126 2.70 17.50 -23.84
C ARG A 126 1.60 16.49 -23.54
N LYS A 127 1.87 15.20 -23.82
CA LYS A 127 0.95 14.11 -23.54
C LYS A 127 1.07 13.62 -22.11
N TYR A 128 -0.08 13.27 -21.54
CA TYR A 128 -0.24 12.72 -20.20
C TYR A 128 -1.22 11.56 -20.25
N LEU A 129 -0.99 10.56 -19.38
CA LEU A 129 -1.96 9.52 -19.10
C LEU A 129 -2.85 9.98 -17.95
N PHE A 130 -4.15 9.76 -18.08
CA PHE A 130 -5.09 9.90 -16.96
C PHE A 130 -5.09 8.61 -16.14
N GLU A 131 -4.71 8.73 -14.87
CA GLU A 131 -4.69 7.64 -13.90
C GLU A 131 -5.80 7.83 -12.88
N LYS A 132 -6.63 6.78 -12.73
CA LYS A 132 -7.73 6.79 -11.75
C LYS A 132 -7.18 6.73 -10.32
N PRO A 133 -7.89 7.33 -9.33
CA PRO A 133 -7.51 7.20 -7.95
C PRO A 133 -7.61 5.73 -7.50
N LEU A 134 -6.76 5.35 -6.53
CA LEU A 134 -6.71 3.99 -6.01
C LEU A 134 -7.02 4.02 -4.51
N ARG A 135 -8.17 3.46 -4.13
CA ARG A 135 -8.65 3.33 -2.77
C ARG A 135 -8.68 1.87 -2.37
N ALA A 136 -8.70 1.58 -1.07
CA ALA A 136 -8.81 0.22 -0.53
C ALA A 136 -9.81 0.16 0.63
N ASP A 137 -10.26 -1.07 0.96
CA ASP A 137 -11.08 -1.31 2.15
C ASP A 137 -10.24 -1.14 3.42
N PHE A 138 -8.97 -1.58 3.38
CA PHE A 138 -8.05 -1.49 4.52
C PHE A 138 -6.71 -0.89 4.12
N ALA A 139 -6.12 -0.10 5.03
CA ALA A 139 -4.71 0.25 5.02
C ALA A 139 -4.04 -0.31 6.29
N LEU A 140 -3.06 -1.16 6.09
CA LEU A 140 -2.20 -1.69 7.14
C LEU A 140 -0.91 -0.90 7.09
N ILE A 141 -0.67 -0.08 8.09
CA ILE A 141 0.48 0.82 8.14
C ILE A 141 1.35 0.53 9.36
N TYR A 142 2.60 0.94 9.27
CA TYR A 142 3.56 0.85 10.35
C TYR A 142 3.70 2.21 11.04
N GLY A 143 3.93 2.19 12.36
CA GLY A 143 4.28 3.35 13.17
C GLY A 143 5.54 3.07 13.99
N SER A 144 6.58 3.92 13.88
CA SER A 144 7.78 3.79 14.73
C SER A 144 7.45 4.07 16.19
N LYS A 145 6.58 5.07 16.42
CA LYS A 145 5.96 5.34 17.70
C LYS A 145 4.53 5.79 17.47
N VAL A 146 3.62 5.26 18.27
CA VAL A 146 2.19 5.58 18.17
C VAL A 146 1.70 5.95 19.56
N ASP A 147 0.96 7.04 19.71
CA ASP A 147 0.32 7.36 20.97
C ASP A 147 -1.08 6.75 21.08
N ARG A 148 -1.65 6.78 22.28
CA ARG A 148 -2.99 6.25 22.57
C ARG A 148 -4.14 6.91 21.78
N PHE A 149 -3.87 8.06 21.13
CA PHE A 149 -4.84 8.77 20.29
C PHE A 149 -4.70 8.41 18.82
N GLY A 150 -3.76 7.51 18.48
CA GLY A 150 -3.51 7.08 17.12
C GLY A 150 -2.58 8.01 16.33
N ASN A 151 -1.99 9.04 16.95
CA ASN A 151 -0.96 9.83 16.27
C ASN A 151 0.29 8.98 16.06
N VAL A 152 0.87 9.07 14.86
CA VAL A 152 1.99 8.24 14.43
C VAL A 152 3.22 9.10 14.14
N PHE A 153 4.33 8.73 14.73
CA PHE A 153 5.66 9.18 14.34
C PHE A 153 6.33 8.11 13.48
N LEU A 154 6.93 8.53 12.37
CA LEU A 154 7.69 7.68 11.46
C LEU A 154 9.13 8.15 11.38
N THR A 155 10.08 7.27 11.69
CA THR A 155 11.50 7.58 11.63
C THR A 155 12.07 7.31 10.24
N GLY A 156 12.90 8.21 9.71
CA GLY A 156 13.65 8.02 8.48
C GLY A 156 12.82 7.51 7.30
N SER A 157 13.27 6.44 6.67
CA SER A 157 12.67 5.85 5.47
C SER A 157 11.37 5.05 5.73
N THR A 158 10.95 4.88 6.98
CA THR A 158 9.64 4.28 7.28
C THR A 158 8.48 5.17 6.85
N ARG A 159 8.75 6.47 6.57
CA ARG A 159 7.76 7.43 6.03
C ARG A 159 7.20 7.08 4.66
N ASN A 160 7.85 6.22 3.92
CA ASN A 160 7.54 5.78 2.56
C ASN A 160 6.04 5.78 2.20
N PHE A 161 5.45 4.63 1.84
CA PHE A 161 4.04 4.51 1.48
C PHE A 161 3.07 4.68 2.66
N ASN A 162 3.54 4.54 3.90
CA ASN A 162 2.68 4.60 5.10
C ASN A 162 1.86 5.89 5.17
N THR A 163 2.48 7.04 4.87
CA THR A 163 1.83 8.35 4.97
C THR A 163 0.66 8.53 3.99
N VAL A 164 0.82 8.07 2.76
CA VAL A 164 -0.23 8.26 1.73
C VAL A 164 -1.34 7.21 1.86
N MET A 165 -1.01 5.99 2.28
CA MET A 165 -1.98 4.91 2.45
C MET A 165 -2.95 5.18 3.60
N ALA A 166 -2.47 5.83 4.67
CA ALA A 166 -3.31 6.22 5.81
C ALA A 166 -4.53 7.08 5.42
N THR A 167 -4.49 7.78 4.29
CA THR A 167 -5.57 8.66 3.85
C THR A 167 -6.53 8.03 2.85
N ALA A 168 -6.20 6.84 2.32
CA ALA A 168 -6.81 6.29 1.11
C ALA A 168 -7.56 4.96 1.32
N ALA A 169 -7.88 4.62 2.56
CA ALA A 169 -8.65 3.41 2.89
C ALA A 169 -9.89 3.76 3.71
N ASP A 170 -10.82 2.79 3.79
CA ASP A 170 -12.02 2.92 4.60
C ASP A 170 -11.74 2.58 6.08
N THR A 171 -10.76 1.72 6.33
CA THR A 171 -10.28 1.37 7.67
C THR A 171 -8.76 1.37 7.69
N VAL A 172 -8.17 2.08 8.65
CA VAL A 172 -6.72 2.18 8.83
C VAL A 172 -6.29 1.53 10.14
N ILE A 173 -5.40 0.55 10.03
CA ILE A 173 -4.81 -0.15 11.17
C ILE A 173 -3.32 0.15 11.21
N VAL A 174 -2.86 0.77 12.28
CA VAL A 174 -1.43 1.01 12.50
C VAL A 174 -0.83 -0.06 13.40
N GLU A 175 0.26 -0.69 12.97
CA GLU A 175 1.11 -1.51 13.83
C GLU A 175 2.12 -0.61 14.53
N ALA A 176 2.03 -0.52 15.86
CA ALA A 176 2.95 0.27 16.66
C ALA A 176 4.20 -0.54 17.01
N GLU A 177 5.40 -0.09 16.60
CA GLU A 177 6.65 -0.65 17.11
C GLU A 177 6.82 -0.27 18.58
N GLU A 178 6.53 1.00 18.93
CA GLU A 178 6.45 1.52 20.29
C GLU A 178 5.08 2.18 20.50
N LEU A 179 4.35 1.74 21.53
CA LEU A 179 3.13 2.41 21.98
C LEU A 179 3.47 3.37 23.12
N SER A 180 3.10 4.65 22.95
CA SER A 180 3.27 5.71 23.97
C SER A 180 1.97 5.94 24.72
N GLU A 181 2.02 5.89 26.04
CA GLU A 181 0.91 6.31 26.91
C GLU A 181 0.68 7.82 26.89
N GLU A 182 1.75 8.57 26.70
CA GLU A 182 1.71 10.03 26.60
C GLU A 182 1.48 10.48 25.15
N PRO A 183 0.79 11.60 24.92
CA PRO A 183 0.65 12.18 23.59
C PRO A 183 2.02 12.45 22.96
N LEU A 184 2.10 12.22 21.63
CA LEU A 184 3.27 12.66 20.87
C LEU A 184 3.35 14.19 20.82
N ASP A 185 4.58 14.72 20.71
CA ASP A 185 4.77 16.12 20.40
C ASP A 185 4.08 16.44 19.05
N PRO A 186 3.20 17.44 18.99
CA PRO A 186 2.54 17.83 17.75
C PRO A 186 3.47 18.05 16.56
N ASP A 187 4.69 18.55 16.81
CA ASP A 187 5.69 18.78 15.76
C ASP A 187 6.32 17.48 15.21
N GLU A 188 6.21 16.37 15.94
CA GLU A 188 6.72 15.06 15.54
C GLU A 188 5.67 14.20 14.82
N ILE A 189 4.38 14.58 14.87
CA ILE A 189 3.31 13.79 14.26
C ILE A 189 3.48 13.74 12.73
N THR A 190 3.71 12.56 12.23
CA THR A 190 3.82 12.30 10.79
C THR A 190 2.47 11.93 10.17
N ILE A 191 1.65 11.16 10.90
CA ILE A 191 0.27 10.82 10.52
C ILE A 191 -0.62 11.18 11.71
N PRO A 192 -1.55 12.15 11.55
CA PRO A 192 -2.51 12.49 12.59
C PRO A 192 -3.45 11.33 12.92
N GLY A 193 -3.76 11.16 14.19
CA GLY A 193 -4.61 10.07 14.71
C GLY A 193 -6.01 10.05 14.11
N ILE A 194 -6.50 11.17 13.57
CA ILE A 194 -7.79 11.23 12.87
C ILE A 194 -7.87 10.27 11.66
N PHE A 195 -6.74 9.84 11.11
CA PHE A 195 -6.68 8.87 10.01
C PHE A 195 -6.55 7.41 10.49
N VAL A 196 -6.45 7.18 11.79
CA VAL A 196 -6.19 5.84 12.34
C VAL A 196 -7.42 5.34 13.10
N ASP A 197 -7.94 4.19 12.68
CA ASP A 197 -9.11 3.57 13.33
C ASP A 197 -8.72 2.58 14.43
N TYR A 198 -7.58 1.87 14.25
CA TYR A 198 -7.13 0.84 15.19
C TYR A 198 -5.61 0.86 15.34
N ILE A 199 -5.18 0.57 16.57
CA ILE A 199 -3.76 0.38 16.92
C ILE A 199 -3.55 -1.10 17.25
N ALA A 200 -2.60 -1.73 16.55
CA ALA A 200 -2.11 -3.08 16.85
C ALA A 200 -0.75 -2.99 17.55
N VAL A 201 -0.56 -3.78 18.61
CA VAL A 201 0.67 -3.86 19.42
C VAL A 201 1.23 -5.27 19.47
#